data_901f09b91894a551e5d6c8f07d947214
#
_entry.id   901f09b91894a551e5d6c8f07d947214
#
_cell.length_a   1.000
_cell.length_b   1.000
_cell.length_c   1.000
_cell.angle_alpha   90.00
_cell.angle_beta   90.00
_cell.angle_gamma   90.00
#
_symmetry.space_group_name_H-M   'P 1'
#
loop_
_entity.id
_entity.type
_entity.pdbx_description
1 polymer ?
#
loop_
_entity_poly.entity_id
_entity_poly.type
_entity_poly.pdbx_seq_one_letter_code
_entity_poly.pdbx_strand_id
1 'polypeptide(L)'
;PVLASRTDMTAITEGFSLGDLLKYEAPNLYSRDQITVASGQTLRLGAVVSIVTATGKVKQIDPSATDGTQYAAGVLMQPCDAALIDREDGLMVARHAIVADHALVWPVAITLAEKQSAVLQLKSLGVLVRKGV
;
A
#
# COMPACT_ATOMS: atom_id res chain seq x y z
N PRO A 1 12.67 20.16 18.41
CA PRO A 1 12.38 20.20 18.17
C PRO A 1 11.78 19.90 17.83
N VAL A 2 12.12 19.82 18.14
CA VAL A 2 11.67 19.85 17.80
C VAL A 2 11.03 19.54 17.61
N LEU A 3 11.43 19.33 18.08
CA LEU A 3 10.81 19.39 17.97
C LEU A 3 10.08 19.23 17.69
N ALA A 4 10.37 19.13 18.02
CA ALA A 4 9.74 19.17 17.67
C ALA A 4 9.06 18.81 17.38
N SER A 5 9.28 18.69 17.68
CA SER A 5 8.75 18.56 17.33
C SER A 5 8.11 17.95 17.05
N ARG A 6 8.30 17.76 17.60
CA ARG A 6 7.73 17.47 17.31
C ARG A 6 6.82 17.07 17.01
N THR A 7 6.93 16.84 17.23
CA THR A 7 6.15 16.73 16.94
C THR A 7 5.21 16.50 16.64
N ASP A 8 5.52 16.45 16.89
CA ASP A 8 4.80 16.31 16.43
C ASP A 8 4.10 15.95 15.96
N MET A 9 4.27 15.81 16.28
CA MET A 9 3.83 15.57 15.74
C MET A 9 3.19 15.13 15.19
N THR A 10 3.30 14.81 15.34
CA THR A 10 2.86 14.50 14.74
C THR A 10 2.01 14.12 14.32
N ALA A 11 2.19 14.02 14.46
CA ALA A 11 1.72 13.77 13.94
C ALA A 11 0.85 13.57 13.67
N ILE A 12 1.03 13.55 13.93
CA ILE A 12 0.41 13.32 13.46
C ILE A 12 -0.37 13.29 12.95
N THR A 13 -0.01 13.37 12.48
CA THR A 13 -0.57 13.22 11.60
C THR A 13 -0.80 12.72 10.99
N GLU A 14 -0.50 13.22 11.28
CA GLU A 14 -0.34 12.47 10.48
C GLU A 14 -0.90 11.23 9.90
N GLY A 15 -0.67 10.48 9.57
CA GLY A 15 -1.09 9.32 8.79
C GLY A 15 -2.07 8.42 9.53
N PHE A 16 -2.69 7.48 8.83
CA PHE A 16 -3.59 6.51 9.43
C PHE A 16 -2.80 5.41 10.13
N SER A 17 -3.38 4.80 11.15
CA SER A 17 -2.84 3.58 11.77
C SER A 17 -3.28 2.35 10.97
N LEU A 18 -2.65 1.21 11.23
CA LEU A 18 -3.06 -0.06 10.62
C LEU A 18 -4.53 -0.39 10.94
N GLY A 19 -5.01 -0.07 12.14
CA GLY A 19 -6.40 -0.29 12.52
C GLY A 19 -7.38 0.59 11.73
N ASP A 20 -6.93 1.74 11.23
CA ASP A 20 -7.75 2.58 10.36
C ASP A 20 -7.88 1.97 8.96
N LEU A 21 -6.85 1.29 8.49
CA LEU A 21 -6.80 0.68 7.18
C LEU A 21 -7.41 -0.72 7.14
N LEU A 22 -6.91 -1.61 7.99
CA LEU A 22 -7.22 -3.03 7.92
C LEU A 22 -8.42 -3.34 8.83
N LYS A 23 -9.55 -3.69 8.23
CA LYS A 23 -10.81 -3.96 8.94
C LYS A 23 -11.07 -5.43 9.14
N TYR A 24 -10.43 -6.28 8.35
CA TYR A 24 -10.48 -7.73 8.47
C TYR A 24 -9.31 -8.35 7.75
N GLU A 25 -8.76 -9.42 8.30
CA GLU A 25 -7.83 -10.29 7.58
C GLU A 25 -8.05 -11.75 8.01
N ALA A 26 -7.70 -12.67 7.13
CA ALA A 26 -7.82 -14.10 7.41
C ALA A 26 -6.88 -14.49 8.56
N PRO A 27 -7.23 -15.52 9.34
CA PRO A 27 -6.39 -15.96 10.46
C PRO A 27 -5.05 -16.51 10.00
N ASN A 28 -4.12 -16.63 10.95
CA ASN A 28 -2.78 -17.20 10.77
C ASN A 28 -1.93 -16.41 9.76
N LEU A 29 -2.19 -15.11 9.62
CA LEU A 29 -1.44 -14.21 8.75
C LEU A 29 -1.49 -14.60 7.27
N TYR A 30 -2.45 -15.39 6.87
CA TYR A 30 -2.61 -15.86 5.49
C TYR A 30 -2.73 -14.69 4.50
N SER A 31 -3.30 -13.57 4.93
CA SER A 31 -3.52 -12.39 4.09
C SER A 31 -2.25 -11.60 3.80
N ARG A 32 -1.18 -11.85 4.55
CA ARG A 32 0.03 -11.02 4.54
C ARG A 32 1.14 -11.68 3.74
N ASP A 33 1.82 -10.88 2.93
CA ASP A 33 3.06 -11.28 2.24
C ASP A 33 4.19 -10.36 2.66
N GLN A 34 5.34 -10.95 3.01
CA GLN A 34 6.57 -10.21 3.15
C GLN A 34 7.13 -9.94 1.75
N ILE A 35 7.54 -8.70 1.51
CA ILE A 35 7.90 -8.25 0.17
C ILE A 35 9.20 -7.44 0.20
N THR A 36 9.85 -7.36 -0.97
CA THR A 36 10.98 -6.46 -1.19
C THR A 36 10.48 -5.23 -1.91
N VAL A 37 10.62 -4.06 -1.28
CA VAL A 37 10.29 -2.78 -1.91
C VAL A 37 11.49 -2.30 -2.68
N ALA A 38 11.29 -2.00 -3.96
CA ALA A 38 12.37 -1.57 -4.85
C ALA A 38 12.95 -0.22 -4.42
N SER A 39 14.25 -0.03 -4.59
CA SER A 39 14.91 1.25 -4.32
C SER A 39 14.27 2.38 -5.14
N GLY A 40 14.29 3.58 -4.57
CA GLY A 40 13.64 4.75 -5.16
C GLY A 40 12.21 4.96 -4.71
N GLN A 41 11.68 4.09 -3.84
CA GLN A 41 10.31 4.18 -3.35
C GLN A 41 10.29 4.61 -1.88
N THR A 42 9.48 5.62 -1.57
CA THR A 42 9.16 5.97 -0.19
C THR A 42 7.65 5.81 -0.05
N LEU A 43 7.24 4.75 0.63
CA LEU A 43 5.84 4.33 0.66
C LEU A 43 5.25 4.51 2.04
N ARG A 44 3.99 4.91 2.08
CA ARG A 44 3.23 5.13 3.30
C ARG A 44 2.34 3.94 3.60
N LEU A 45 1.94 3.80 4.86
CA LEU A 45 0.89 2.86 5.23
C LEU A 45 -0.35 3.11 4.36
N GLY A 46 -0.90 2.07 3.79
CA GLY A 46 -2.08 2.16 2.93
C GLY A 46 -1.77 2.37 1.45
N ALA A 47 -0.50 2.48 1.06
CA ALA A 47 -0.14 2.63 -0.35
C ALA A 47 -0.59 1.40 -1.13
N VAL A 48 -1.30 1.64 -2.24
CA VAL A 48 -1.64 0.57 -3.16
C VAL A 48 -0.40 0.25 -3.98
N VAL A 49 0.04 -0.99 -3.93
CA VAL A 49 1.33 -1.41 -4.49
C VAL A 49 1.15 -2.47 -5.55
N SER A 50 2.17 -2.62 -6.37
CA SER A 50 2.22 -3.51 -7.51
C SER A 50 3.55 -4.26 -7.54
N ILE A 51 3.62 -5.32 -8.35
CA ILE A 51 4.82 -6.14 -8.46
C ILE A 51 5.42 -5.97 -9.85
N VAL A 52 6.72 -5.64 -9.90
CA VAL A 52 7.47 -5.63 -11.15
C VAL A 52 7.64 -7.07 -11.61
N THR A 53 7.08 -7.41 -12.75
CA THR A 53 7.04 -8.79 -13.24
C THR A 53 8.45 -9.41 -13.37
N ALA A 54 9.42 -8.65 -13.86
CA ALA A 54 10.76 -9.17 -14.13
C ALA A 54 11.57 -9.42 -12.86
N THR A 55 11.34 -8.66 -11.78
CA THR A 55 12.17 -8.72 -10.57
C THR A 55 11.45 -9.25 -9.36
N GLY A 56 10.12 -9.23 -9.37
CA GLY A 56 9.32 -9.57 -8.19
C GLY A 56 9.32 -8.49 -7.10
N LYS A 57 9.98 -7.36 -7.32
CA LYS A 57 10.04 -6.28 -6.34
C LYS A 57 8.77 -5.44 -6.41
N VAL A 58 8.47 -4.79 -5.31
CA VAL A 58 7.23 -4.03 -5.16
C VAL A 58 7.49 -2.54 -5.33
N LYS A 59 6.60 -1.87 -6.05
CA LYS A 59 6.56 -0.42 -6.21
C LYS A 59 5.14 0.07 -6.02
N GLN A 60 4.97 1.37 -5.81
CA GLN A 60 3.64 1.97 -5.85
C GLN A 60 3.01 1.71 -7.22
N ILE A 61 1.70 1.49 -7.27
CA ILE A 61 0.98 1.29 -8.52
C ILE A 61 1.25 2.45 -9.49
N ASP A 62 1.49 2.12 -10.75
CA ASP A 62 1.68 3.10 -11.82
C ASP A 62 0.84 2.67 -13.03
N PRO A 63 -0.37 3.20 -13.17
CA PRO A 63 -1.27 2.78 -14.26
C PRO A 63 -0.73 2.98 -15.66
N SER A 64 0.26 3.86 -15.83
CA SER A 64 0.87 4.10 -17.14
C SER A 64 2.05 3.19 -17.46
N ALA A 65 2.48 2.37 -16.51
CA ALA A 65 3.61 1.47 -16.70
C ALA A 65 3.24 0.25 -17.52
N THR A 66 4.25 -0.47 -17.99
CA THR A 66 4.09 -1.71 -18.77
C THR A 66 4.89 -2.87 -18.20
N ASP A 67 5.47 -2.70 -17.00
CA ASP A 67 6.39 -3.67 -16.36
C ASP A 67 5.70 -4.54 -15.30
N GLY A 68 4.38 -4.51 -15.23
CA GLY A 68 3.59 -5.20 -14.22
C GLY A 68 3.05 -4.28 -13.14
N THR A 69 3.63 -3.10 -12.96
CA THR A 69 3.21 -2.16 -11.92
C THR A 69 1.93 -1.39 -12.28
N GLN A 70 1.39 -1.59 -13.46
CA GLN A 70 0.09 -1.06 -13.85
C GLN A 70 -1.08 -1.79 -13.18
N TYR A 71 -0.83 -2.98 -12.60
CA TYR A 71 -1.87 -3.78 -11.92
C TYR A 71 -1.66 -3.76 -10.42
N ALA A 72 -2.73 -3.58 -9.65
CA ALA A 72 -2.67 -3.62 -8.21
C ALA A 72 -2.37 -5.04 -7.72
N ALA A 73 -1.44 -5.19 -6.77
CA ALA A 73 -1.08 -6.48 -6.18
C ALA A 73 -1.41 -6.56 -4.70
N GLY A 74 -1.54 -5.44 -4.02
CA GLY A 74 -1.86 -5.42 -2.61
C GLY A 74 -1.84 -4.03 -2.02
N VAL A 75 -1.94 -3.96 -0.70
CA VAL A 75 -1.94 -2.71 0.05
C VAL A 75 -0.89 -2.80 1.14
N LEU A 76 -0.04 -1.80 1.23
CA LEU A 76 1.07 -1.78 2.18
C LEU A 76 0.55 -1.65 3.61
N MET A 77 1.06 -2.47 4.52
CA MET A 77 0.60 -2.56 5.90
C MET A 77 1.43 -1.73 6.87
N GLN A 78 2.55 -1.20 6.44
CA GLN A 78 3.43 -0.36 7.25
C GLN A 78 4.24 0.54 6.34
N PRO A 79 4.69 1.70 6.82
CA PRO A 79 5.53 2.57 6.01
C PRO A 79 6.82 1.85 5.63
N CYS A 80 7.34 2.16 4.44
CA CYS A 80 8.61 1.59 3.99
C CYS A 80 9.39 2.67 3.26
N ASP A 81 10.58 2.97 3.76
CA ASP A 81 11.49 3.94 3.14
C ASP A 81 12.60 3.18 2.41
N ALA A 82 12.43 3.02 1.11
CA ALA A 82 13.40 2.40 0.22
C ALA A 82 14.02 3.42 -0.74
N ALA A 83 14.17 4.67 -0.29
CA ALA A 83 14.62 5.76 -1.16
C ALA A 83 15.99 5.48 -1.78
N LEU A 84 16.90 4.85 -1.04
CA LEU A 84 18.31 4.65 -1.45
C LEU A 84 18.63 3.21 -1.81
N ILE A 85 18.01 2.24 -1.14
CA ILE A 85 18.28 0.80 -1.34
C ILE A 85 16.98 0.02 -1.28
N ASP A 86 16.98 -1.18 -1.84
CA ASP A 86 15.87 -2.12 -1.68
C ASP A 86 15.66 -2.44 -0.22
N ARG A 87 14.39 -2.59 0.20
CA ARG A 87 14.04 -3.00 1.57
C ARG A 87 13.30 -4.31 1.51
N GLU A 88 13.82 -5.31 2.23
CA GLU A 88 13.25 -6.66 2.24
C GLU A 88 12.26 -6.89 3.37
N ASP A 89 12.03 -5.90 4.21
CA ASP A 89 11.14 -5.98 5.36
C ASP A 89 9.76 -5.37 5.10
N GLY A 90 9.41 -5.19 3.84
CA GLY A 90 8.07 -4.72 3.48
C GLY A 90 7.01 -5.76 3.79
N LEU A 91 5.80 -5.29 4.08
CA LEU A 91 4.67 -6.15 4.41
C LEU A 91 3.41 -5.61 3.73
N MET A 92 2.73 -6.47 2.96
CA MET A 92 1.50 -6.07 2.30
C MET A 92 0.37 -7.06 2.56
N VAL A 93 -0.85 -6.54 2.53
CA VAL A 93 -2.06 -7.35 2.44
C VAL A 93 -2.25 -7.73 0.98
N ALA A 94 -2.29 -9.02 0.69
CA ALA A 94 -2.32 -9.54 -0.67
C ALA A 94 -3.59 -10.31 -1.00
N ARG A 95 -4.36 -10.75 0.00
CA ARG A 95 -5.56 -11.56 -0.19
C ARG A 95 -6.40 -11.64 1.08
N HIS A 96 -7.68 -11.99 0.91
CA HIS A 96 -8.61 -12.34 2.00
C HIS A 96 -8.64 -11.30 3.13
N ALA A 97 -8.81 -10.04 2.76
CA ALA A 97 -8.83 -8.94 3.72
C ALA A 97 -9.84 -7.88 3.30
N ILE A 98 -10.22 -7.03 4.25
CA ILE A 98 -11.06 -5.86 4.00
C ILE A 98 -10.27 -4.62 4.45
N VAL A 99 -10.15 -3.65 3.56
CA VAL A 99 -9.44 -2.40 3.83
C VAL A 99 -10.40 -1.22 3.66
N ALA A 100 -10.12 -0.14 4.39
CA ALA A 100 -10.94 1.07 4.33
C ALA A 100 -10.50 1.95 3.15
N ASP A 101 -11.45 2.34 2.31
CA ASP A 101 -11.19 3.17 1.14
C ASP A 101 -10.50 4.48 1.51
N HIS A 102 -10.94 5.13 2.58
CA HIS A 102 -10.41 6.43 2.99
C HIS A 102 -8.95 6.38 3.47
N ALA A 103 -8.45 5.20 3.82
CA ALA A 103 -7.07 5.03 4.30
C ALA A 103 -6.10 4.59 3.20
N LEU A 104 -6.57 4.41 1.98
CA LEU A 104 -5.70 4.06 0.85
C LEU A 104 -4.91 5.27 0.38
N VAL A 105 -3.65 5.05 0.03
CA VAL A 105 -2.77 6.09 -0.51
C VAL A 105 -2.51 5.80 -1.98
N TRP A 106 -2.83 6.77 -2.82
CA TRP A 106 -2.75 6.65 -4.28
C TRP A 106 -1.65 7.55 -4.84
N PRO A 107 -1.10 7.25 -6.02
CA PRO A 107 -0.23 8.18 -6.74
C PRO A 107 -0.93 9.52 -6.99
N VAL A 108 -0.17 10.60 -6.96
CA VAL A 108 -0.73 11.97 -7.06
C VAL A 108 -1.53 12.18 -8.35
N ALA A 109 -1.06 11.61 -9.45
CA ALA A 109 -1.66 11.85 -10.77
C ALA A 109 -2.70 10.81 -11.19
N ILE A 110 -3.09 9.91 -10.30
CA ILE A 110 -4.03 8.83 -10.65
C ILE A 110 -5.44 9.40 -10.90
N THR A 111 -6.11 8.91 -11.94
CA THR A 111 -7.48 9.30 -12.26
C THR A 111 -8.49 8.46 -11.47
N LEU A 112 -9.74 8.93 -11.41
CA LEU A 112 -10.80 8.17 -10.76
C LEU A 112 -11.02 6.81 -11.45
N ALA A 113 -10.98 6.78 -12.78
CA ALA A 113 -11.15 5.53 -13.53
C ALA A 113 -10.03 4.52 -13.22
N GLU A 114 -8.80 5.01 -13.07
CA GLU A 114 -7.65 4.17 -12.70
C GLU A 114 -7.77 3.64 -11.28
N LYS A 115 -8.25 4.44 -10.34
CA LYS A 115 -8.54 3.99 -8.97
C LYS A 115 -9.60 2.88 -8.97
N GLN A 116 -10.68 3.05 -9.73
CA GLN A 116 -11.75 2.07 -9.83
C GLN A 116 -11.23 0.76 -10.41
N SER A 117 -10.40 0.81 -11.45
CA SER A 117 -9.74 -0.35 -12.01
C SER A 117 -8.89 -1.08 -10.98
N ALA A 118 -8.08 -0.34 -10.23
CA ALA A 118 -7.21 -0.91 -9.21
C ALA A 118 -8.02 -1.58 -8.09
N VAL A 119 -9.12 -0.97 -7.67
CA VAL A 119 -10.03 -1.55 -6.67
C VAL A 119 -10.61 -2.88 -7.16
N LEU A 120 -10.98 -2.96 -8.43
CA LEU A 120 -11.46 -4.22 -9.03
C LEU A 120 -10.35 -5.28 -9.10
N GLN A 121 -9.12 -4.88 -9.39
CA GLN A 121 -7.98 -5.79 -9.37
C GLN A 121 -7.73 -6.34 -7.96
N LEU A 122 -7.79 -5.49 -6.95
CA LEU A 122 -7.67 -5.92 -5.55
C LEU A 122 -8.80 -6.89 -5.18
N LYS A 123 -10.01 -6.60 -5.60
CA LYS A 123 -11.17 -7.47 -5.35
C LYS A 123 -10.94 -8.86 -5.95
N SER A 124 -10.37 -8.95 -7.14
CA SER A 124 -10.10 -10.23 -7.77
C SER A 124 -9.05 -11.05 -7.01
N LEU A 125 -8.21 -10.40 -6.22
CA LEU A 125 -7.24 -11.05 -5.35
C LEU A 125 -7.83 -11.39 -3.98
N GLY A 126 -9.04 -10.96 -3.68
CA GLY A 126 -9.67 -11.16 -2.39
C GLY A 126 -9.43 -10.03 -1.39
N VAL A 127 -8.99 -8.87 -1.85
CA VAL A 127 -8.86 -7.68 -1.01
C VAL A 127 -10.04 -6.74 -1.32
N LEU A 128 -10.96 -6.64 -0.38
CA LEU A 128 -12.16 -5.83 -0.54
C LEU A 128 -11.92 -4.42 0.01
N VAL A 129 -12.27 -3.43 -0.80
CA VAL A 129 -12.18 -2.03 -0.40
C VAL A 129 -13.58 -1.55 -0.03
N ARG A 130 -13.74 -1.07 1.20
CA ARG A 130 -15.05 -0.67 1.74
C ARG A 130 -15.05 0.79 2.13
N LYS A 131 -16.15 1.47 1.83
CA LYS A 131 -16.40 2.84 2.27
C LYS A 131 -17.17 2.82 3.57
N GLY A 132 -16.94 3.84 4.40
CA GLY A 132 -17.72 4.02 5.63
C GLY A 132 -17.38 3.04 6.76
N VAL A 133 -16.24 2.40 6.73
CA VAL A 133 -15.80 1.48 7.79
C VAL A 133 -14.72 2.08 8.67
#